data_addf6fa072b571901b57456d11c4d6e3
#
_entry.id   addf6fa072b571901b57456d11c4d6e3
#
_cell.length_a   1.000
_cell.length_b   1.000
_cell.length_c   1.000
_cell.angle_alpha   90.00
_cell.angle_beta   90.00
_cell.angle_gamma   90.00
#
_symmetry.space_group_name_H-M   'P 1'
#
loop_
_entity.id
_entity.type
_entity.pdbx_description
1 polymer ?
#
loop_
_entity_poly.entity_id
_entity_poly.type
_entity_poly.pdbx_seq_one_letter_code
_entity_poly.pdbx_strand_id
1 'polypeptide(L)'
;MPGGGGSGFVCTATSRPSSGYYVDSKYNLTNATTYAGSSAFTSTSGGTETGHSGNGYAKITLISGTVTETVQTTTTVTGIRWNGILRTANFDYGEKYIKETDLKNNILKHNGINTVTYIEGTGTQWIDTGIQPDTNTRFEMEFALTNTTETRAIMGARVAVSQVSMDLFFVNGDLRWDYNKSKTSSSLTYTAGNIIHVEKGIGKIDITSNSKTKTITSSDTISVAKNIYLFNISQGGTAENRFGKFKLYYCKIWQGDTLVRDFVPVLDTEGKACLYDNVSKEYFYNSGSGE
;
A
#
# COMPACT_ATOMS: atom_id res chain seq x y z
N MET A 1 -41.33 -15.55 -15.36
CA MET A 1 -40.57 -15.91 -16.58
C MET A 1 -39.23 -16.45 -16.13
N PRO A 2 -38.81 -17.64 -16.55
CA PRO A 2 -37.47 -18.13 -16.24
C PRO A 2 -36.46 -17.21 -16.96
N GLY A 3 -35.53 -16.66 -16.21
CA GLY A 3 -34.44 -15.87 -16.77
C GLY A 3 -33.59 -16.76 -17.66
N GLY A 4 -33.33 -16.31 -18.90
CA GLY A 4 -32.46 -17.02 -19.82
C GLY A 4 -31.06 -17.13 -19.21
N GLY A 5 -30.58 -18.36 -19.04
CA GLY A 5 -29.23 -18.61 -18.61
C GLY A 5 -28.22 -17.94 -19.57
N GLY A 6 -27.26 -17.21 -19.02
CA GLY A 6 -26.18 -16.65 -19.82
C GLY A 6 -25.43 -17.75 -20.57
N SER A 7 -25.06 -17.51 -21.81
CA SER A 7 -24.23 -18.45 -22.58
C SER A 7 -22.85 -18.56 -21.92
N GLY A 8 -22.48 -19.75 -21.45
CA GLY A 8 -21.15 -20.02 -20.96
C GLY A 8 -20.12 -19.90 -22.07
N PHE A 9 -19.09 -19.07 -21.86
CA PHE A 9 -17.93 -18.99 -22.76
C PHE A 9 -16.72 -19.60 -22.07
N VAL A 10 -16.00 -20.43 -22.82
CA VAL A 10 -14.75 -21.05 -22.36
C VAL A 10 -13.64 -20.67 -23.32
N CYS A 11 -12.60 -20.04 -22.83
CA CYS A 11 -11.43 -19.68 -23.63
C CYS A 11 -10.53 -20.90 -23.86
N THR A 12 -10.61 -21.50 -25.04
CA THR A 12 -9.73 -22.59 -25.49
C THR A 12 -8.86 -22.12 -26.66
N ALA A 13 -7.93 -22.97 -27.12
CA ALA A 13 -7.10 -22.64 -28.28
C ALA A 13 -7.94 -22.35 -29.56
N THR A 14 -9.13 -22.98 -29.66
CA THR A 14 -10.00 -22.85 -30.87
C THR A 14 -11.12 -21.82 -30.69
N SER A 15 -11.53 -21.52 -29.46
CA SER A 15 -12.64 -20.59 -29.17
C SER A 15 -12.17 -19.18 -28.78
N ARG A 16 -10.86 -18.93 -28.79
CA ARG A 16 -10.32 -17.62 -28.45
C ARG A 16 -10.74 -16.56 -29.46
N PRO A 17 -11.28 -15.41 -29.00
CA PRO A 17 -11.55 -14.28 -29.89
C PRO A 17 -10.28 -13.77 -30.55
N SER A 18 -10.35 -13.44 -31.82
CA SER A 18 -9.22 -12.89 -32.58
C SER A 18 -8.94 -11.41 -32.29
N SER A 19 -9.85 -10.72 -31.62
CA SER A 19 -9.70 -9.31 -31.22
C SER A 19 -10.55 -8.98 -30.01
N GLY A 20 -10.15 -8.00 -29.21
CA GLY A 20 -10.97 -7.39 -28.17
C GLY A 20 -10.73 -7.90 -26.73
N TYR A 21 -10.20 -9.10 -26.52
CA TYR A 21 -9.79 -9.59 -25.20
C TYR A 21 -8.40 -10.22 -25.28
N TYR A 22 -7.46 -9.62 -24.58
CA TYR A 22 -6.10 -10.14 -24.50
C TYR A 22 -6.02 -11.25 -23.45
N VAL A 23 -6.23 -12.49 -23.88
CA VAL A 23 -5.75 -13.66 -23.15
C VAL A 23 -4.65 -14.28 -23.99
N ASP A 24 -3.41 -14.23 -23.50
CA ASP A 24 -2.24 -14.87 -24.12
C ASP A 24 -2.54 -16.37 -24.34
N SER A 25 -1.99 -16.95 -25.43
CA SER A 25 -2.18 -18.37 -25.77
C SER A 25 -1.78 -19.34 -24.66
N LYS A 26 -0.89 -18.94 -23.77
CA LYS A 26 -0.47 -19.72 -22.59
C LYS A 26 -1.57 -19.90 -21.52
N TYR A 27 -2.66 -19.12 -21.60
CA TYR A 27 -3.79 -19.18 -20.65
C TYR A 27 -5.01 -19.90 -21.19
N ASN A 28 -4.89 -20.62 -22.30
CA ASN A 28 -5.98 -21.43 -22.80
C ASN A 28 -6.33 -22.54 -21.80
N LEU A 29 -7.62 -22.74 -21.59
CA LEU A 29 -8.11 -23.88 -20.84
C LEU A 29 -8.04 -25.14 -21.70
N THR A 30 -7.54 -26.24 -21.14
CA THR A 30 -7.55 -27.56 -21.77
C THR A 30 -8.62 -28.42 -21.10
N ASN A 31 -9.28 -29.27 -21.88
CA ASN A 31 -10.38 -30.16 -21.40
C ASN A 31 -11.52 -29.41 -20.71
N ALA A 32 -11.75 -28.17 -21.12
CA ALA A 32 -12.80 -27.34 -20.57
C ALA A 32 -14.15 -27.75 -21.15
N THR A 33 -15.17 -27.83 -20.30
CA THR A 33 -16.54 -28.20 -20.68
C THR A 33 -17.50 -27.15 -20.12
N THR A 34 -18.47 -26.76 -20.95
CA THR A 34 -19.61 -25.97 -20.50
C THR A 34 -20.83 -26.86 -20.40
N TYR A 35 -21.65 -26.67 -19.38
CA TYR A 35 -22.89 -27.38 -19.19
C TYR A 35 -24.07 -26.43 -19.41
N ALA A 36 -25.13 -26.92 -20.08
CA ALA A 36 -26.39 -26.21 -20.15
C ALA A 36 -26.99 -26.08 -18.74
N GLY A 37 -27.71 -24.99 -18.46
CA GLY A 37 -28.36 -24.84 -17.14
C GLY A 37 -29.34 -25.91 -16.74
N SER A 38 -29.76 -26.73 -17.70
CA SER A 38 -30.57 -27.94 -17.47
C SER A 38 -29.77 -29.23 -17.22
N SER A 39 -28.43 -29.17 -17.34
CA SER A 39 -27.56 -30.33 -17.12
C SER A 39 -27.16 -30.44 -15.66
N ALA A 40 -27.06 -31.67 -15.17
CA ALA A 40 -26.56 -31.92 -13.82
C ALA A 40 -25.03 -31.68 -13.77
N PHE A 41 -24.56 -31.03 -12.70
CA PHE A 41 -23.13 -30.84 -12.43
C PHE A 41 -22.83 -31.00 -10.93
N THR A 42 -21.55 -31.13 -10.59
CA THR A 42 -21.13 -31.31 -9.19
C THR A 42 -21.23 -29.98 -8.44
N SER A 43 -22.03 -29.96 -7.36
CA SER A 43 -22.17 -28.82 -6.48
C SER A 43 -20.89 -28.55 -5.68
N THR A 44 -20.63 -27.29 -5.33
CA THR A 44 -19.52 -26.92 -4.43
C THR A 44 -19.76 -27.37 -3.00
N SER A 45 -21.01 -27.58 -2.59
CA SER A 45 -21.39 -28.12 -1.29
C SER A 45 -21.34 -29.66 -1.22
N GLY A 46 -20.97 -30.29 -2.32
CA GLY A 46 -20.99 -31.76 -2.49
C GLY A 46 -22.31 -32.25 -3.09
N GLY A 47 -22.26 -33.43 -3.76
CA GLY A 47 -23.40 -33.98 -4.50
C GLY A 47 -23.58 -33.39 -5.88
N THR A 48 -24.75 -33.56 -6.48
CA THR A 48 -25.09 -33.12 -7.83
C THR A 48 -26.26 -32.16 -7.78
N GLU A 49 -26.19 -31.08 -8.53
CA GLU A 49 -27.28 -30.10 -8.70
C GLU A 49 -27.58 -29.86 -10.18
N THR A 50 -28.82 -29.46 -10.47
CA THR A 50 -29.25 -29.07 -11.83
C THR A 50 -29.75 -27.66 -11.80
N GLY A 51 -29.05 -26.80 -12.52
CA GLY A 51 -29.24 -25.34 -12.39
C GLY A 51 -28.73 -24.81 -11.04
N HIS A 52 -28.47 -23.52 -10.97
CA HIS A 52 -28.09 -22.88 -9.72
C HIS A 52 -28.96 -21.65 -9.49
N SER A 53 -29.56 -21.54 -8.31
CA SER A 53 -30.31 -20.37 -7.90
C SER A 53 -29.54 -19.60 -6.82
N GLY A 54 -29.38 -18.31 -6.98
CA GLY A 54 -28.62 -17.47 -6.05
C GLY A 54 -27.36 -16.90 -6.65
N ASN A 55 -26.39 -16.53 -5.81
CA ASN A 55 -25.12 -15.97 -6.25
C ASN A 55 -24.27 -17.02 -6.95
N GLY A 56 -23.73 -16.67 -8.14
CA GLY A 56 -22.77 -17.53 -8.83
C GLY A 56 -21.50 -17.75 -7.98
N TYR A 57 -20.86 -18.89 -8.18
CA TYR A 57 -19.61 -19.22 -7.52
C TYR A 57 -18.56 -19.72 -8.53
N ALA A 58 -17.30 -19.60 -8.18
CA ALA A 58 -16.19 -20.20 -8.89
C ALA A 58 -15.38 -21.06 -7.92
N LYS A 59 -15.09 -22.31 -8.33
CA LYS A 59 -14.19 -23.21 -7.60
C LYS A 59 -12.99 -23.51 -8.45
N ILE A 60 -11.79 -23.20 -7.95
CA ILE A 60 -10.52 -23.58 -8.55
C ILE A 60 -9.94 -24.71 -7.68
N THR A 61 -9.74 -25.88 -8.26
CA THR A 61 -9.12 -27.01 -7.58
C THR A 61 -7.82 -27.32 -8.29
N LEU A 62 -6.70 -27.29 -7.56
CA LEU A 62 -5.41 -27.76 -8.09
C LEU A 62 -5.45 -29.28 -8.12
N ILE A 63 -5.51 -29.87 -9.32
CA ILE A 63 -5.55 -31.33 -9.54
C ILE A 63 -4.12 -31.82 -9.71
N SER A 64 -3.31 -31.86 -8.69
CA SER A 64 -1.93 -32.35 -8.63
C SER A 64 -0.95 -31.80 -9.71
N GLY A 65 0.05 -31.15 -9.25
CA GLY A 65 1.35 -31.08 -9.86
C GLY A 65 2.34 -31.54 -8.81
N THR A 66 3.32 -32.32 -9.17
CA THR A 66 4.49 -32.50 -8.33
C THR A 66 5.04 -31.10 -8.15
N VAL A 67 4.87 -30.52 -6.96
CA VAL A 67 5.66 -29.35 -6.58
C VAL A 67 7.05 -29.89 -6.38
N THR A 68 7.81 -29.95 -7.47
CA THR A 68 9.24 -29.98 -7.34
C THR A 68 9.54 -28.65 -6.67
N GLU A 69 10.09 -28.69 -5.51
CA GLU A 69 10.63 -27.55 -4.79
C GLU A 69 11.67 -26.89 -5.68
N THR A 70 11.20 -26.07 -6.58
CA THR A 70 12.04 -25.18 -7.36
C THR A 70 11.95 -23.88 -6.60
N VAL A 71 13.08 -23.53 -5.97
CA VAL A 71 13.48 -22.19 -5.56
C VAL A 71 12.28 -21.23 -5.64
N GLN A 72 11.78 -20.81 -4.49
CA GLN A 72 10.82 -19.70 -4.40
C GLN A 72 11.39 -18.51 -5.20
N THR A 73 11.08 -18.45 -6.48
CA THR A 73 10.87 -17.17 -7.11
C THR A 73 9.61 -16.67 -6.44
N THR A 74 9.76 -15.84 -5.43
CA THR A 74 8.70 -15.01 -4.91
C THR A 74 8.15 -14.25 -6.09
N THR A 75 7.12 -14.79 -6.74
CA THR A 75 6.29 -14.00 -7.62
C THR A 75 5.52 -13.11 -6.67
N THR A 76 6.11 -11.95 -6.40
CA THR A 76 5.46 -10.92 -5.62
C THR A 76 4.26 -10.52 -6.46
N VAL A 77 3.09 -11.05 -6.12
CA VAL A 77 1.84 -10.48 -6.58
C VAL A 77 1.82 -9.11 -5.92
N THR A 78 2.20 -8.08 -6.66
CA THR A 78 2.35 -6.70 -6.17
C THR A 78 1.02 -6.09 -5.74
N GLY A 79 -0.08 -6.82 -5.84
CA GLY A 79 -1.35 -6.46 -5.24
C GLY A 79 -2.55 -6.68 -6.15
N ILE A 80 -3.73 -6.62 -5.57
CA ILE A 80 -5.01 -6.63 -6.27
C ILE A 80 -5.48 -5.18 -6.40
N ARG A 81 -5.79 -4.72 -7.63
CA ARG A 81 -6.48 -3.44 -7.82
C ARG A 81 -7.97 -3.62 -7.55
N TRP A 82 -8.44 -3.01 -6.47
CA TRP A 82 -9.87 -2.92 -6.16
C TRP A 82 -10.29 -1.45 -6.13
N ASN A 83 -11.27 -1.09 -6.93
CA ASN A 83 -11.70 0.32 -7.12
C ASN A 83 -10.53 1.28 -7.48
N GLY A 84 -9.57 0.81 -8.31
CA GLY A 84 -8.43 1.62 -8.75
C GLY A 84 -7.28 1.71 -7.74
N ILE A 85 -7.44 1.24 -6.52
CA ILE A 85 -6.41 1.25 -5.47
C ILE A 85 -5.63 -0.07 -5.53
N LEU A 86 -4.31 0.01 -5.71
CA LEU A 86 -3.43 -1.15 -5.62
C LEU A 86 -3.33 -1.55 -4.14
N ARG A 87 -3.76 -2.77 -3.82
CA ARG A 87 -3.61 -3.36 -2.50
C ARG A 87 -2.51 -4.39 -2.54
N THR A 88 -1.38 -4.06 -1.93
CA THR A 88 -0.27 -4.99 -1.79
C THR A 88 -0.51 -5.86 -0.57
N ALA A 89 -0.60 -7.16 -0.77
CA ALA A 89 -0.62 -8.14 0.31
C ALA A 89 0.16 -9.37 -0.14
N ASN A 90 0.94 -9.94 0.76
CA ASN A 90 1.39 -11.31 0.56
C ASN A 90 0.20 -12.19 0.94
N PHE A 91 -0.25 -13.03 0.03
CA PHE A 91 -1.30 -13.97 0.30
C PHE A 91 -0.68 -15.20 0.98
N ASP A 92 -1.17 -15.56 2.16
CA ASP A 92 -0.89 -16.86 2.73
C ASP A 92 -1.69 -17.89 1.94
N TYR A 93 -1.01 -18.74 1.21
CA TYR A 93 -1.64 -19.85 0.44
C TYR A 93 -2.35 -20.87 1.33
N GLY A 94 -2.27 -20.76 2.66
CA GLY A 94 -3.02 -21.55 3.62
C GLY A 94 -4.51 -21.16 3.73
N GLU A 95 -4.87 -19.90 3.43
CA GLU A 95 -6.27 -19.44 3.43
C GLU A 95 -6.87 -19.54 2.02
N LYS A 96 -7.79 -20.47 1.84
CA LYS A 96 -8.40 -20.78 0.53
C LYS A 96 -9.33 -19.69 -0.03
N TYR A 97 -9.67 -18.66 0.74
CA TYR A 97 -10.63 -17.62 0.35
C TYR A 97 -10.32 -16.29 1.03
N ILE A 98 -10.36 -15.20 0.27
CA ILE A 98 -10.50 -13.84 0.83
C ILE A 98 -11.99 -13.64 1.11
N LYS A 99 -12.38 -13.45 2.36
CA LYS A 99 -13.78 -13.17 2.71
C LYS A 99 -14.18 -11.81 2.16
N GLU A 100 -15.40 -11.70 1.61
CA GLU A 100 -15.94 -10.42 1.14
C GLU A 100 -15.96 -9.36 2.25
N THR A 101 -16.18 -9.78 3.50
CA THR A 101 -16.11 -8.92 4.68
C THR A 101 -14.71 -8.35 4.91
N ASP A 102 -13.66 -9.11 4.65
CA ASP A 102 -12.28 -8.65 4.82
C ASP A 102 -11.90 -7.65 3.72
N LEU A 103 -12.40 -7.87 2.50
CA LEU A 103 -12.27 -6.89 1.42
C LEU A 103 -13.06 -5.60 1.70
N LYS A 104 -14.28 -5.71 2.22
CA LYS A 104 -15.12 -4.55 2.59
C LYS A 104 -14.52 -3.76 3.75
N ASN A 105 -13.95 -4.44 4.71
CA ASN A 105 -13.30 -3.81 5.87
C ASN A 105 -11.86 -3.39 5.60
N ASN A 106 -11.34 -3.61 4.37
CA ASN A 106 -9.95 -3.36 4.00
C ASN A 106 -8.91 -4.11 4.86
N ILE A 107 -9.31 -5.20 5.48
CA ILE A 107 -8.46 -6.01 6.36
C ILE A 107 -7.99 -7.22 5.57
N LEU A 108 -6.68 -7.29 5.32
CA LEU A 108 -6.01 -8.45 4.75
C LEU A 108 -5.05 -8.99 5.81
N LYS A 109 -5.13 -10.29 6.11
CA LYS A 109 -4.15 -10.94 6.99
C LYS A 109 -2.91 -11.31 6.17
N HIS A 110 -1.76 -10.81 6.60
CA HIS A 110 -0.46 -11.15 6.06
C HIS A 110 0.37 -11.83 7.16
N ASN A 111 0.69 -13.13 7.00
CA ASN A 111 1.45 -13.90 8.01
C ASN A 111 0.90 -13.75 9.45
N GLY A 112 -0.42 -13.75 9.61
CA GLY A 112 -1.04 -13.50 10.91
C GLY A 112 -1.20 -12.03 11.31
N ILE A 113 -0.71 -11.09 10.48
CA ILE A 113 -0.81 -9.65 10.69
C ILE A 113 -2.04 -9.10 9.97
N ASN A 114 -2.86 -8.34 10.66
CA ASN A 114 -4.05 -7.71 10.07
C ASN A 114 -3.65 -6.42 9.33
N THR A 115 -3.35 -6.50 8.04
CA THR A 115 -3.04 -5.31 7.25
C THR A 115 -4.29 -4.50 6.96
N VAL A 116 -4.18 -3.17 7.00
CA VAL A 116 -5.21 -2.22 6.59
C VAL A 116 -4.71 -1.38 5.41
N THR A 117 -5.61 -0.72 4.71
CA THR A 117 -5.22 0.09 3.54
C THR A 117 -4.35 1.27 3.92
N TYR A 118 -4.65 1.89 5.06
CA TYR A 118 -3.94 3.06 5.60
C TYR A 118 -4.13 3.14 7.10
N ILE A 119 -3.26 3.88 7.76
CA ILE A 119 -3.56 4.49 9.05
C ILE A 119 -3.74 5.99 8.85
N GLU A 120 -4.57 6.63 9.67
CA GLU A 120 -4.88 8.04 9.57
C GLU A 120 -4.47 8.80 10.83
N GLY A 121 -3.66 9.84 10.65
CA GLY A 121 -3.38 10.81 11.69
C GLY A 121 -4.50 11.85 11.74
N THR A 122 -5.07 12.09 12.91
CA THR A 122 -6.15 13.06 13.14
C THR A 122 -5.66 14.39 13.73
N GLY A 123 -4.34 14.50 13.96
CA GLY A 123 -3.68 15.75 14.38
C GLY A 123 -3.12 15.75 15.79
N THR A 124 -2.90 14.57 16.38
CA THR A 124 -2.25 14.42 17.70
C THR A 124 -1.28 13.25 17.72
N GLN A 125 -1.27 12.44 16.67
CA GLN A 125 -0.49 11.21 16.54
C GLN A 125 0.86 11.48 15.88
N TRP A 126 1.85 10.69 16.27
CA TRP A 126 3.14 10.59 15.58
C TRP A 126 3.81 9.26 15.90
N ILE A 127 4.66 8.80 15.02
CA ILE A 127 5.38 7.53 15.15
C ILE A 127 6.88 7.81 15.03
N ASP A 128 7.67 7.35 16.00
CA ASP A 128 9.12 7.38 15.97
C ASP A 128 9.63 6.22 15.11
N THR A 129 10.36 6.51 14.05
CA THR A 129 10.94 5.47 13.17
C THR A 129 12.21 4.84 13.74
N GLY A 130 12.82 5.45 14.74
CA GLY A 130 14.13 5.07 15.26
C GLY A 130 15.31 5.39 14.32
N ILE A 131 15.09 6.06 13.19
CA ILE A 131 16.10 6.35 12.16
C ILE A 131 16.54 7.82 12.25
N GLN A 132 17.85 8.04 12.43
CA GLN A 132 18.47 9.36 12.37
C GLN A 132 18.93 9.65 10.95
N PRO A 133 18.40 10.70 10.29
CA PRO A 133 18.73 10.93 8.89
C PRO A 133 20.10 11.56 8.70
N ASP A 134 20.75 11.12 7.63
CA ASP A 134 21.96 11.68 7.07
C ASP A 134 21.82 11.94 5.56
N THR A 135 22.90 12.34 4.90
CA THR A 135 22.93 12.60 3.46
C THR A 135 22.51 11.38 2.64
N ASN A 136 22.83 10.17 3.12
CA ASN A 136 22.56 8.91 2.42
C ASN A 136 21.17 8.32 2.76
N THR A 137 20.42 8.95 3.66
CA THR A 137 19.07 8.53 3.97
C THR A 137 18.16 8.75 2.77
N ARG A 138 17.47 7.68 2.34
CA ARG A 138 16.48 7.67 1.28
C ARG A 138 15.14 7.25 1.86
N PHE A 139 14.05 7.70 1.27
CA PHE A 139 12.73 7.20 1.64
C PHE A 139 11.76 7.22 0.46
N GLU A 140 10.76 6.40 0.54
CA GLU A 140 9.63 6.34 -0.37
C GLU A 140 8.35 6.22 0.45
N MET A 141 7.32 6.99 0.12
CA MET A 141 6.05 6.92 0.82
C MET A 141 4.89 7.31 -0.07
N GLU A 142 3.73 6.73 0.23
CA GLU A 142 2.44 7.17 -0.32
C GLU A 142 1.51 7.61 0.80
N PHE A 143 0.86 8.73 0.57
CA PHE A 143 -0.12 9.26 1.51
C PHE A 143 -1.20 10.09 0.79
N ALA A 144 -2.31 10.37 1.48
CA ALA A 144 -3.34 11.30 1.00
C ALA A 144 -3.71 12.27 2.11
N LEU A 145 -3.63 13.57 1.79
CA LEU A 145 -4.06 14.62 2.72
C LEU A 145 -5.58 14.55 2.93
N THR A 146 -6.03 14.67 4.15
CA THR A 146 -7.47 14.78 4.47
C THR A 146 -7.96 16.21 4.40
N ASN A 147 -7.02 17.17 4.44
CA ASN A 147 -7.29 18.60 4.34
C ASN A 147 -6.09 19.30 3.67
N THR A 148 -6.37 20.23 2.76
CA THR A 148 -5.36 21.01 2.00
C THR A 148 -5.30 22.49 2.37
N THR A 149 -5.91 22.91 3.47
CA THR A 149 -5.92 24.32 3.91
C THR A 149 -5.00 24.57 5.13
N GLU A 150 -4.66 23.54 5.89
CA GLU A 150 -3.91 23.69 7.12
C GLU A 150 -2.42 23.32 6.92
N THR A 151 -1.54 24.04 7.60
CA THR A 151 -0.13 23.66 7.68
C THR A 151 0.03 22.44 8.57
N ARG A 152 0.70 21.40 8.04
CA ARG A 152 0.90 20.12 8.71
C ARG A 152 2.29 19.56 8.45
N ALA A 153 2.87 18.93 9.45
CA ALA A 153 4.05 18.11 9.29
C ALA A 153 3.66 16.76 8.68
N ILE A 154 4.44 16.29 7.72
CA ILE A 154 4.26 14.95 7.11
C ILE A 154 5.23 13.98 7.77
N MET A 155 6.52 14.25 7.64
CA MET A 155 7.58 13.49 8.28
C MET A 155 8.86 14.30 8.38
N GLY A 156 9.73 13.91 9.30
CA GLY A 156 11.09 14.45 9.31
C GLY A 156 11.76 14.52 10.67
N ALA A 157 12.95 15.10 10.63
CA ALA A 157 13.79 15.38 11.79
C ALA A 157 14.63 16.64 11.58
N ARG A 158 14.77 17.44 12.63
CA ARG A 158 15.67 18.62 12.65
C ARG A 158 16.25 18.85 14.05
N VAL A 159 17.38 19.50 14.08
CA VAL A 159 18.02 19.91 15.33
C VAL A 159 17.20 21.00 16.02
N ALA A 160 16.83 22.04 15.27
CA ALA A 160 15.97 23.14 15.70
C ALA A 160 15.40 23.87 14.48
N VAL A 161 14.49 24.82 14.70
CA VAL A 161 13.96 25.68 13.62
C VAL A 161 15.09 26.38 12.87
N SER A 162 15.05 26.31 11.53
CA SER A 162 16.05 26.90 10.62
C SER A 162 17.47 26.37 10.81
N GLN A 163 17.61 25.20 11.42
CA GLN A 163 18.86 24.44 11.48
C GLN A 163 18.82 23.25 10.52
N VAL A 164 19.87 22.41 10.58
CA VAL A 164 19.97 21.18 9.77
C VAL A 164 18.72 20.35 9.93
N SER A 165 18.10 20.00 8.81
CA SER A 165 16.83 19.29 8.75
C SER A 165 16.73 18.33 7.57
N MET A 166 15.84 17.38 7.71
CA MET A 166 15.23 16.59 6.65
C MET A 166 13.73 16.51 6.94
N ASP A 167 12.98 17.47 6.43
CA ASP A 167 11.55 17.63 6.78
C ASP A 167 10.68 17.77 5.53
N LEU A 168 9.54 17.08 5.55
CA LEU A 168 8.47 17.27 4.59
C LEU A 168 7.25 17.87 5.29
N PHE A 169 6.83 19.04 4.85
CA PHE A 169 5.67 19.77 5.34
C PHE A 169 4.62 19.99 4.25
N PHE A 170 3.38 20.08 4.67
CA PHE A 170 2.33 20.74 3.87
C PHE A 170 2.12 22.15 4.43
N VAL A 171 2.37 23.17 3.62
CA VAL A 171 2.37 24.58 4.06
C VAL A 171 1.68 25.45 3.00
N ASN A 172 0.66 26.22 3.39
CA ASN A 172 -0.03 27.16 2.49
C ASN A 172 -0.51 26.53 1.17
N GLY A 173 -1.04 25.30 1.25
CA GLY A 173 -1.58 24.60 0.08
C GLY A 173 -0.54 23.87 -0.77
N ASP A 174 0.70 23.77 -0.34
CA ASP A 174 1.79 23.14 -1.10
C ASP A 174 2.66 22.24 -0.22
N LEU A 175 3.26 21.19 -0.80
CA LEU A 175 4.31 20.42 -0.14
C LEU A 175 5.64 21.17 -0.23
N ARG A 176 6.27 21.29 0.92
CA ARG A 176 7.55 21.93 1.09
C ARG A 176 8.58 20.95 1.63
N TRP A 177 9.68 20.83 0.93
CA TRP A 177 10.84 20.08 1.36
C TRP A 177 11.85 21.02 2.03
N ASP A 178 12.11 20.78 3.32
CA ASP A 178 13.13 21.49 4.09
C ASP A 178 14.32 20.53 4.24
N TYR A 179 15.44 20.87 3.58
CA TYR A 179 16.65 20.06 3.59
C TYR A 179 17.87 20.92 3.92
N ASN A 180 18.63 20.49 4.92
CA ASN A 180 19.63 21.34 5.56
C ASN A 180 18.97 22.62 6.13
N LYS A 181 19.29 23.78 5.57
CA LYS A 181 18.68 25.08 5.92
C LYS A 181 17.78 25.61 4.79
N SER A 182 17.75 24.91 3.66
CA SER A 182 16.98 25.29 2.48
C SER A 182 15.53 24.87 2.62
N LYS A 183 14.60 25.67 2.09
CA LYS A 183 13.16 25.41 2.07
C LYS A 183 12.67 25.58 0.64
N THR A 184 12.19 24.50 0.04
CA THR A 184 11.76 24.52 -1.36
C THR A 184 10.35 23.94 -1.50
N SER A 185 9.45 24.71 -2.09
CA SER A 185 8.08 24.31 -2.40
C SER A 185 8.01 23.52 -3.69
N SER A 186 7.10 22.56 -3.75
CA SER A 186 6.89 21.72 -4.93
C SER A 186 6.23 22.50 -6.07
N SER A 187 5.40 23.47 -5.75
CA SER A 187 4.57 24.23 -6.69
C SER A 187 3.60 23.33 -7.49
N LEU A 188 3.14 22.24 -6.87
CA LEU A 188 2.13 21.34 -7.40
C LEU A 188 0.74 21.68 -6.84
N THR A 189 -0.28 21.16 -7.50
CA THR A 189 -1.67 21.24 -7.01
C THR A 189 -2.01 19.99 -6.22
N TYR A 190 -2.63 20.17 -5.05
CA TYR A 190 -3.04 19.10 -4.17
C TYR A 190 -4.55 19.11 -3.96
N THR A 191 -5.13 17.93 -3.99
CA THR A 191 -6.56 17.71 -3.73
C THR A 191 -6.68 16.73 -2.58
N ALA A 192 -7.53 17.04 -1.59
CA ALA A 192 -7.79 16.14 -0.48
C ALA A 192 -8.28 14.76 -0.99
N GLY A 193 -7.77 13.70 -0.40
CA GLY A 193 -8.06 12.32 -0.79
C GLY A 193 -7.25 11.77 -1.97
N ASN A 194 -6.57 12.61 -2.76
CA ASN A 194 -5.72 12.12 -3.83
C ASN A 194 -4.39 11.60 -3.30
N ILE A 195 -3.91 10.52 -3.92
CA ILE A 195 -2.62 9.92 -3.57
C ILE A 195 -1.50 10.87 -3.96
N ILE A 196 -0.58 11.06 -3.03
CA ILE A 196 0.69 11.75 -3.20
C ILE A 196 1.79 10.71 -3.01
N HIS A 197 2.65 10.59 -4.01
CA HIS A 197 3.83 9.75 -3.94
C HIS A 197 5.07 10.62 -3.79
N VAL A 198 5.93 10.27 -2.83
CA VAL A 198 7.18 10.97 -2.58
C VAL A 198 8.32 9.98 -2.52
N GLU A 199 9.35 10.23 -3.33
CA GLU A 199 10.58 9.46 -3.34
C GLU A 199 11.78 10.39 -3.12
N LYS A 200 12.48 10.23 -2.01
CA LYS A 200 13.75 10.90 -1.72
C LYS A 200 14.91 9.96 -2.02
N GLY A 201 15.65 10.28 -3.06
CA GLY A 201 16.96 9.70 -3.38
C GLY A 201 18.13 10.49 -2.77
N ILE A 202 19.36 10.15 -3.15
CA ILE A 202 20.55 10.94 -2.82
C ILE A 202 20.56 12.16 -3.73
N GLY A 203 20.67 13.36 -3.13
CA GLY A 203 20.73 14.63 -3.85
C GLY A 203 19.43 15.10 -4.51
N LYS A 204 18.32 14.39 -4.35
CA LYS A 204 17.02 14.79 -4.92
C LYS A 204 15.83 14.25 -4.12
N ILE A 205 14.70 14.91 -4.31
CA ILE A 205 13.38 14.38 -3.94
C ILE A 205 12.43 14.60 -5.12
N ASP A 206 11.66 13.57 -5.43
CA ASP A 206 10.60 13.60 -6.43
C ASP A 206 9.24 13.57 -5.69
N ILE A 207 8.38 14.54 -5.97
CA ILE A 207 7.03 14.65 -5.40
C ILE A 207 6.05 14.54 -6.55
N THR A 208 5.16 13.56 -6.50
CA THR A 208 4.16 13.32 -7.53
C THR A 208 2.74 13.50 -6.97
N SER A 209 1.96 14.36 -7.61
CA SER A 209 0.55 14.60 -7.31
C SER A 209 -0.21 14.84 -8.61
N ASN A 210 -1.42 14.28 -8.75
CA ASN A 210 -2.27 14.45 -9.92
C ASN A 210 -1.54 14.17 -11.26
N SER A 211 -0.74 13.11 -11.31
CA SER A 211 0.08 12.70 -12.46
C SER A 211 1.16 13.71 -12.89
N LYS A 212 1.48 14.68 -12.04
CA LYS A 212 2.58 15.63 -12.25
C LYS A 212 3.67 15.38 -11.21
N THR A 213 4.91 15.37 -11.65
CA THR A 213 6.07 15.20 -10.76
C THR A 213 6.90 16.48 -10.71
N LYS A 214 7.30 16.86 -9.52
CA LYS A 214 8.30 17.90 -9.25
C LYS A 214 9.54 17.24 -8.65
N THR A 215 10.67 17.43 -9.31
CA THR A 215 11.99 17.13 -8.77
C THR A 215 12.58 18.35 -8.12
N ILE A 216 13.05 18.21 -6.87
CA ILE A 216 13.85 19.21 -6.15
C ILE A 216 15.21 18.60 -5.90
N THR A 217 16.27 19.27 -6.29
CA THR A 217 17.67 18.81 -6.12
C THR A 217 18.37 19.59 -5.02
N SER A 218 19.30 18.94 -4.33
CA SER A 218 20.21 19.59 -3.37
C SER A 218 21.53 18.82 -3.35
N SER A 219 22.63 19.53 -3.34
CA SER A 219 23.98 19.01 -3.10
C SER A 219 24.40 19.12 -1.63
N ASP A 220 23.50 19.59 -0.76
CA ASP A 220 23.80 19.75 0.65
C ASP A 220 24.03 18.40 1.34
N THR A 221 24.89 18.39 2.32
CA THR A 221 25.08 17.26 3.23
C THR A 221 24.40 17.55 4.55
N ILE A 222 23.82 16.51 5.14
CA ILE A 222 23.15 16.59 6.43
C ILE A 222 23.59 15.46 7.36
N SER A 223 23.51 15.73 8.66
CA SER A 223 23.50 14.73 9.71
C SER A 223 22.63 15.29 10.85
N VAL A 224 21.52 14.61 11.13
CA VAL A 224 20.57 15.03 12.17
C VAL A 224 20.50 13.93 13.22
N ALA A 225 21.09 14.20 14.39
CA ALA A 225 21.10 13.26 15.53
C ALA A 225 19.75 13.23 16.28
N LYS A 226 18.64 13.21 15.50
CA LYS A 226 17.25 13.07 15.97
C LYS A 226 16.52 12.13 15.03
N ASN A 227 15.65 11.28 15.58
CA ASN A 227 14.91 10.32 14.80
C ASN A 227 13.88 11.00 13.88
N ILE A 228 13.67 10.44 12.71
CA ILE A 228 12.55 10.80 11.82
C ILE A 228 11.25 10.40 12.52
N TYR A 229 10.30 11.33 12.61
CA TYR A 229 8.93 11.05 12.99
C TYR A 229 8.03 11.03 11.75
N LEU A 230 7.05 10.12 11.73
CA LEU A 230 5.93 10.12 10.79
C LEU A 230 4.74 10.82 11.46
N PHE A 231 3.89 11.48 10.69
CA PHE A 231 2.79 12.34 11.14
C PHE A 231 3.24 13.56 11.96
N ASN A 232 4.53 13.76 12.05
CA ASN A 232 5.12 14.91 12.73
C ASN A 232 6.58 15.08 12.29
N ILE A 233 7.24 16.06 12.87
CA ILE A 233 8.67 16.28 12.76
C ILE A 233 9.28 16.28 14.16
N SER A 234 10.36 15.53 14.31
CA SER A 234 11.20 15.59 15.49
C SER A 234 11.99 16.92 15.50
N GLN A 235 11.67 17.82 16.41
CA GLN A 235 12.44 19.03 16.61
C GLN A 235 13.22 18.93 17.93
N GLY A 236 14.53 18.77 17.81
CA GLY A 236 15.37 18.58 19.00
C GLY A 236 15.10 17.28 19.77
N GLY A 237 14.33 16.34 19.20
CA GLY A 237 13.91 15.09 19.85
C GLY A 237 12.48 15.14 20.42
N THR A 238 11.74 16.23 20.22
CA THR A 238 10.34 16.38 20.62
C THR A 238 9.44 16.54 19.40
N ALA A 239 8.20 16.06 19.48
CA ALA A 239 7.21 16.27 18.43
C ALA A 239 6.86 17.77 18.31
N GLU A 240 6.78 18.27 17.09
CA GLU A 240 6.40 19.65 16.80
C GLU A 240 4.88 19.86 16.93
N ASN A 241 4.44 21.12 17.06
CA ASN A 241 3.04 21.44 17.29
C ASN A 241 2.15 21.44 16.02
N ARG A 242 2.61 20.80 14.94
CA ARG A 242 1.95 20.74 13.63
C ARG A 242 1.74 19.30 13.17
N PHE A 243 0.98 18.56 13.95
CA PHE A 243 0.71 17.15 13.70
C PHE A 243 0.03 16.91 12.35
N GLY A 244 0.42 15.82 11.67
CA GLY A 244 -0.11 15.42 10.40
C GLY A 244 -1.58 15.00 10.47
N LYS A 245 -2.35 15.42 9.46
CA LYS A 245 -3.72 14.97 9.21
C LYS A 245 -3.76 14.40 7.80
N PHE A 246 -3.42 13.13 7.70
CA PHE A 246 -3.37 12.43 6.42
C PHE A 246 -3.48 10.92 6.61
N LYS A 247 -3.78 10.22 5.53
CA LYS A 247 -3.77 8.76 5.43
C LYS A 247 -2.42 8.31 4.90
N LEU A 248 -1.72 7.47 5.65
CA LEU A 248 -0.46 6.87 5.23
C LEU A 248 -0.73 5.46 4.71
N TYR A 249 -0.29 5.17 3.48
CA TYR A 249 -0.46 3.88 2.83
C TYR A 249 0.76 2.98 3.00
N TYR A 250 1.97 3.55 2.94
CA TYR A 250 3.24 2.90 3.29
C TYR A 250 4.35 3.93 3.45
N CYS A 251 5.44 3.50 4.08
CA CYS A 251 6.68 4.26 4.12
C CYS A 251 7.87 3.31 4.21
N LYS A 252 8.85 3.49 3.31
CA LYS A 252 10.12 2.77 3.31
C LYS A 252 11.26 3.72 3.54
N ILE A 253 12.27 3.29 4.31
CA ILE A 253 13.45 4.11 4.61
C ILE A 253 14.70 3.26 4.38
N TRP A 254 15.68 3.83 3.70
CA TRP A 254 17.00 3.25 3.48
C TRP A 254 18.08 4.12 4.11
N GLN A 255 19.13 3.47 4.60
CA GLN A 255 20.42 4.09 4.92
C GLN A 255 21.44 3.61 3.89
N GLY A 256 21.85 4.51 2.99
CA GLY A 256 22.54 4.12 1.76
C GLY A 256 21.69 3.19 0.92
N ASP A 257 22.19 2.00 0.61
CA ASP A 257 21.47 0.97 -0.16
C ASP A 257 20.75 -0.07 0.72
N THR A 258 20.89 0.04 2.04
CA THR A 258 20.25 -0.89 2.98
C THR A 258 18.85 -0.41 3.34
N LEU A 259 17.83 -1.21 3.06
CA LEU A 259 16.46 -0.98 3.53
C LEU A 259 16.44 -1.22 5.05
N VAL A 260 16.14 -0.18 5.83
CA VAL A 260 16.12 -0.23 7.30
C VAL A 260 14.73 -0.17 7.90
N ARG A 261 13.74 0.28 7.12
CA ARG A 261 12.32 0.23 7.46
C ARG A 261 11.47 -0.04 6.22
N ASP A 262 10.47 -0.89 6.38
CA ASP A 262 9.43 -1.15 5.37
C ASP A 262 8.08 -1.20 6.11
N PHE A 263 7.54 -0.03 6.35
CA PHE A 263 6.33 0.18 7.13
C PHE A 263 5.07 -0.07 6.33
N VAL A 264 4.21 -0.93 6.85
CA VAL A 264 2.86 -1.17 6.34
C VAL A 264 1.82 -0.89 7.44
N PRO A 265 0.67 -0.28 7.11
CA PRO A 265 -0.43 -0.07 8.04
C PRO A 265 -1.07 -1.38 8.47
N VAL A 266 -1.26 -1.55 9.76
CA VAL A 266 -1.86 -2.76 10.34
C VAL A 266 -2.76 -2.45 11.54
N LEU A 267 -3.59 -3.42 11.91
CA LEU A 267 -4.14 -3.53 13.25
C LEU A 267 -3.39 -4.65 13.98
N ASP A 268 -2.96 -4.38 15.20
CA ASP A 268 -2.37 -5.42 16.04
C ASP A 268 -3.41 -6.45 16.52
N THR A 269 -3.01 -7.37 17.36
CA THR A 269 -3.89 -8.44 17.86
C THR A 269 -5.04 -7.93 18.75
N GLU A 270 -4.93 -6.70 19.26
CA GLU A 270 -5.96 -6.03 20.07
C GLU A 270 -6.85 -5.10 19.22
N GLY A 271 -6.57 -5.01 17.91
CA GLY A 271 -7.28 -4.14 16.97
C GLY A 271 -6.79 -2.69 16.96
N LYS A 272 -5.65 -2.39 17.59
CA LYS A 272 -5.05 -1.06 17.62
C LYS A 272 -4.31 -0.75 16.33
N ALA A 273 -4.56 0.43 15.78
CA ALA A 273 -3.89 0.89 14.56
C ALA A 273 -2.41 1.21 14.84
N CYS A 274 -1.52 0.68 13.99
CA CYS A 274 -0.08 0.90 14.09
C CYS A 274 0.60 0.63 12.73
N LEU A 275 1.91 0.83 12.66
CA LEU A 275 2.74 0.39 11.55
C LEU A 275 3.46 -0.90 11.93
N TYR A 276 3.47 -1.86 11.03
CA TYR A 276 4.35 -3.02 11.13
C TYR A 276 5.55 -2.83 10.21
N ASP A 277 6.75 -3.04 10.73
CA ASP A 277 7.98 -2.95 9.94
C ASP A 277 8.37 -4.34 9.42
N ASN A 278 8.31 -4.53 8.11
CA ASN A 278 8.70 -5.78 7.47
C ASN A 278 10.20 -6.10 7.59
N VAL A 279 11.04 -5.14 8.01
CA VAL A 279 12.48 -5.35 8.21
C VAL A 279 12.75 -5.87 9.62
N SER A 280 12.37 -5.09 10.66
CA SER A 280 12.61 -5.47 12.07
C SER A 280 11.62 -6.50 12.60
N LYS A 281 10.47 -6.70 11.92
CA LYS A 281 9.35 -7.55 12.37
C LYS A 281 8.70 -7.04 13.67
N GLU A 282 8.71 -5.73 13.87
CA GLU A 282 8.19 -5.07 15.06
C GLU A 282 7.01 -4.14 14.72
N TYR A 283 6.16 -3.89 15.72
CA TYR A 283 5.08 -2.92 15.66
C TYR A 283 5.54 -1.56 16.14
N PHE A 284 5.17 -0.51 15.41
CA PHE A 284 5.45 0.89 15.73
C PHE A 284 4.13 1.61 16.02
N TYR A 285 3.98 2.02 17.25
CA TYR A 285 2.75 2.62 17.74
C TYR A 285 2.79 4.14 17.77
N ASN A 286 1.60 4.72 17.87
CA ASN A 286 1.44 6.13 18.16
C ASN A 286 2.15 6.48 19.48
N SER A 287 3.04 7.47 19.43
CA SER A 287 3.75 8.04 20.59
C SER A 287 3.13 9.37 21.06
N GLY A 288 2.10 9.83 20.36
CA GLY A 288 1.33 11.02 20.71
C GLY A 288 0.10 10.71 21.54
N SER A 289 -0.85 11.63 21.58
CA SER A 289 -2.14 11.45 22.23
C SER A 289 -3.21 11.01 21.23
N GLY A 290 -4.26 10.34 21.70
CA GLY A 290 -5.34 9.78 20.88
C GLY A 290 -4.99 8.37 20.34
N GLU A 291 -5.98 7.75 19.71
CA GLU A 291 -5.89 6.41 19.10
C GLU A 291 -5.38 6.51 17.66
#